data_89a1a481d27d03dd20f8cfc04b865a03
#
_entry.id   89a1a481d27d03dd20f8cfc04b865a03
#
_cell.length_a   1.000
_cell.length_b   1.000
_cell.length_c   1.000
_cell.angle_alpha   90.00
_cell.angle_beta   90.00
_cell.angle_gamma   90.00
#
_symmetry.space_group_name_H-M   'P 1'
#
loop_
_entity.id
_entity.type
_entity.pdbx_description
1 polymer ?
#
loop_
_entity_poly.entity_id
_entity_poly.type
_entity_poly.pdbx_seq_one_letter_code
_entity_poly.pdbx_strand_id
1 'polypeptide(L)'
;YEIMNKRLDQIDIVLADMHMRDENIYRVIYEADSIPTSIRMAGFGGVNRYESLEQMSNSEMVINTAKRLDIAAKRLYVQSVSFDEIVSLAKNNKEMIGCMPSIMPINNRDLKRTASGWGWRIHPIYKIKKFHEGMDFSAPTGTEVYDK
;
A
#
# COMPACT_ATOMS: atom_id res chain seq x y z
N TYR A 1 -18.26 -33.91 6.53
CA TYR A 1 -18.06 -33.19 5.28
C TYR A 1 -18.71 -31.79 5.29
N GLU A 2 -19.98 -31.74 5.63
CA GLU A 2 -20.75 -30.49 5.73
C GLU A 2 -20.12 -29.47 6.68
N ILE A 3 -19.57 -29.90 7.82
CA ILE A 3 -18.85 -29.06 8.78
C ILE A 3 -17.58 -28.49 8.15
N MET A 4 -16.84 -29.29 7.37
CA MET A 4 -15.60 -28.81 6.70
C MET A 4 -15.92 -27.76 5.64
N ASN A 5 -16.95 -27.95 4.84
CA ASN A 5 -17.37 -26.96 3.86
C ASN A 5 -17.80 -25.64 4.53
N LYS A 6 -18.61 -25.70 5.59
CA LYS A 6 -18.96 -24.49 6.35
C LYS A 6 -17.74 -23.75 6.90
N ARG A 7 -16.72 -24.48 7.37
CA ARG A 7 -15.47 -23.86 7.83
C ARG A 7 -14.68 -23.23 6.69
N LEU A 8 -14.64 -23.88 5.54
CA LEU A 8 -14.02 -23.32 4.34
C LEU A 8 -14.73 -22.05 3.85
N ASP A 9 -16.07 -22.06 3.88
CA ASP A 9 -16.86 -20.87 3.55
C ASP A 9 -16.54 -19.69 4.51
N GLN A 10 -16.37 -19.98 5.80
CA GLN A 10 -15.95 -18.96 6.78
C GLN A 10 -14.53 -18.43 6.49
N ILE A 11 -13.59 -19.31 6.13
CA ILE A 11 -12.22 -18.92 5.75
C ILE A 11 -12.26 -18.04 4.50
N ASP A 12 -13.04 -18.38 3.49
CA ASP A 12 -13.18 -17.62 2.26
C ASP A 12 -13.72 -16.20 2.53
N ILE A 13 -14.71 -16.08 3.43
CA ILE A 13 -15.27 -14.78 3.85
C ILE A 13 -14.18 -13.92 4.55
N VAL A 14 -13.45 -14.51 5.50
CA VAL A 14 -12.39 -13.78 6.21
C VAL A 14 -11.27 -13.35 5.27
N LEU A 15 -10.86 -14.22 4.35
CA LEU A 15 -9.85 -13.88 3.34
C LEU A 15 -10.32 -12.77 2.39
N ALA A 16 -11.60 -12.74 2.04
CA ALA A 16 -12.17 -11.68 1.23
C ALA A 16 -12.16 -10.33 1.98
N ASP A 17 -12.52 -10.34 3.26
CA ASP A 17 -12.49 -9.15 4.12
C ASP A 17 -11.06 -8.63 4.32
N MET A 18 -10.10 -9.51 4.60
CA MET A 18 -8.68 -9.15 4.69
C MET A 18 -8.17 -8.53 3.40
N HIS A 19 -8.52 -9.08 2.24
CA HIS A 19 -8.18 -8.52 0.94
C HIS A 19 -8.77 -7.11 0.75
N MET A 20 -10.06 -6.93 1.08
CA MET A 20 -10.71 -5.62 0.98
C MET A 20 -10.05 -4.56 1.87
N ARG A 21 -9.67 -4.92 3.09
CA ARG A 21 -8.94 -4.01 3.98
C ARG A 21 -7.55 -3.66 3.45
N ASP A 22 -6.84 -4.65 2.94
CA ASP A 22 -5.52 -4.45 2.36
C ASP A 22 -5.57 -3.46 1.19
N GLU A 23 -6.44 -3.68 0.21
CA GLU A 23 -6.55 -2.84 -0.99
C GLU A 23 -7.11 -1.44 -0.71
N ASN A 24 -8.17 -1.34 0.09
CA ASN A 24 -8.92 -0.08 0.22
C ASN A 24 -8.49 0.76 1.43
N ILE A 25 -7.73 0.20 2.35
CA ILE A 25 -7.29 0.92 3.56
C ILE A 25 -5.77 0.98 3.61
N TYR A 26 -5.10 -0.16 3.78
CA TYR A 26 -3.67 -0.16 4.08
C TYR A 26 -2.83 0.30 2.89
N ARG A 27 -3.09 -0.21 1.69
CA ARG A 27 -2.37 0.20 0.48
C ARG A 27 -2.65 1.66 0.12
N VAL A 28 -3.85 2.15 0.35
CA VAL A 28 -4.19 3.57 0.13
C VAL A 28 -3.45 4.47 1.13
N ILE A 29 -3.43 4.12 2.43
CA ILE A 29 -2.76 4.93 3.47
C ILE A 29 -1.26 5.00 3.25
N TYR A 30 -0.63 3.91 2.82
CA TYR A 30 0.83 3.82 2.64
C TYR A 30 1.27 3.97 1.19
N GLU A 31 0.37 4.40 0.29
CA GLU A 31 0.67 4.65 -1.14
C GLU A 31 1.33 3.45 -1.83
N ALA A 32 0.93 2.24 -1.43
CA ALA A 32 1.40 0.99 -2.03
C ALA A 32 0.62 0.66 -3.30
N ASP A 33 1.30 0.06 -4.27
CA ASP A 33 0.67 -0.40 -5.50
C ASP A 33 -0.35 -1.53 -5.22
N SER A 34 -1.47 -1.52 -5.95
CA SER A 34 -2.47 -2.59 -5.88
C SER A 34 -1.90 -3.93 -6.38
N ILE A 35 -2.21 -5.02 -5.68
CA ILE A 35 -1.82 -6.36 -6.12
C ILE A 35 -2.84 -6.88 -7.14
N PRO A 36 -2.42 -7.17 -8.38
CA PRO A 36 -3.32 -7.67 -9.41
C PRO A 36 -4.12 -8.89 -8.96
N THR A 37 -5.41 -8.91 -9.26
CA THR A 37 -6.30 -10.05 -8.94
C THR A 37 -5.79 -11.37 -9.50
N SER A 38 -5.12 -11.34 -10.66
CA SER A 38 -4.46 -12.51 -11.25
C SER A 38 -3.40 -13.14 -10.34
N ILE A 39 -2.66 -12.34 -9.56
CA ILE A 39 -1.68 -12.84 -8.59
C ILE A 39 -2.40 -13.40 -7.37
N ARG A 40 -3.42 -12.72 -6.87
CA ARG A 40 -4.18 -13.15 -5.69
C ARG A 40 -4.98 -14.42 -5.93
N MET A 41 -5.51 -14.59 -7.13
CA MET A 41 -6.38 -15.71 -7.51
C MET A 41 -5.64 -16.79 -8.32
N ALA A 42 -4.33 -16.63 -8.57
CA ALA A 42 -3.55 -17.60 -9.32
C ALA A 42 -3.60 -18.96 -8.64
N GLY A 43 -4.14 -19.97 -9.33
CA GLY A 43 -4.12 -21.37 -8.90
C GLY A 43 -2.72 -21.97 -9.03
N PHE A 44 -2.58 -23.18 -8.50
CA PHE A 44 -1.38 -23.98 -8.74
C PHE A 44 -1.51 -24.63 -10.12
N GLY A 45 -0.73 -24.16 -11.10
CA GLY A 45 -0.70 -24.75 -12.45
C GLY A 45 0.25 -25.94 -12.54
N GLY A 46 0.04 -26.82 -13.49
CA GLY A 46 1.07 -27.66 -14.09
C GLY A 46 1.07 -29.15 -13.81
N VAL A 47 0.64 -29.67 -12.68
CA VAL A 47 0.64 -31.11 -12.39
C VAL A 47 -0.66 -31.53 -11.71
N ASN A 48 -1.20 -32.70 -12.05
CA ASN A 48 -2.36 -33.27 -11.34
C ASN A 48 -1.94 -33.69 -9.91
N ARG A 49 -2.01 -32.75 -8.99
CA ARG A 49 -1.65 -32.96 -7.57
C ARG A 49 -2.62 -33.88 -6.84
N TYR A 50 -3.77 -34.14 -7.43
CA TYR A 50 -4.88 -34.85 -6.80
C TYR A 50 -5.06 -36.26 -7.34
N GLU A 51 -4.13 -36.75 -8.17
CA GLU A 51 -4.19 -38.09 -8.78
C GLU A 51 -4.34 -39.21 -7.73
N SER A 52 -3.64 -39.09 -6.61
CA SER A 52 -3.76 -40.06 -5.50
C SER A 52 -5.14 -40.06 -4.84
N LEU A 53 -5.91 -38.98 -4.98
CA LEU A 53 -7.26 -38.84 -4.41
C LEU A 53 -8.33 -39.36 -5.36
N GLU A 54 -8.04 -39.54 -6.64
CA GLU A 54 -8.98 -40.03 -7.67
C GLU A 54 -9.46 -41.49 -7.39
N GLN A 55 -8.64 -42.25 -6.68
CA GLN A 55 -8.96 -43.66 -6.33
C GLN A 55 -9.89 -43.80 -5.12
N MET A 56 -10.27 -42.70 -4.46
CA MET A 56 -11.16 -42.73 -3.29
C MET A 56 -12.65 -42.83 -3.72
N SER A 57 -13.45 -43.51 -2.94
CA SER A 57 -14.91 -43.69 -3.19
C SER A 57 -15.71 -42.37 -3.26
N ASN A 58 -15.16 -41.27 -2.74
CA ASN A 58 -15.74 -39.92 -2.79
C ASN A 58 -14.72 -38.91 -3.40
N SER A 59 -13.98 -39.32 -4.42
CA SER A 59 -12.88 -38.60 -5.00
C SER A 59 -13.21 -37.16 -5.40
N GLU A 60 -14.31 -36.93 -6.09
CA GLU A 60 -14.73 -35.60 -6.54
C GLU A 60 -14.86 -34.60 -5.37
N MET A 61 -15.50 -35.06 -4.31
CA MET A 61 -15.73 -34.26 -3.10
C MET A 61 -14.45 -33.95 -2.36
N VAL A 62 -13.56 -34.91 -2.24
CA VAL A 62 -12.25 -34.76 -1.57
C VAL A 62 -11.35 -33.85 -2.39
N ILE A 63 -11.30 -34.04 -3.71
CA ILE A 63 -10.51 -33.21 -4.64
C ILE A 63 -11.00 -31.75 -4.61
N ASN A 64 -12.31 -31.52 -4.62
CA ASN A 64 -12.85 -30.16 -4.54
C ASN A 64 -12.46 -29.46 -3.22
N THR A 65 -12.54 -30.18 -2.11
CA THR A 65 -12.13 -29.65 -0.80
C THR A 65 -10.63 -29.35 -0.76
N ALA A 66 -9.79 -30.23 -1.30
CA ALA A 66 -8.34 -30.04 -1.39
C ALA A 66 -7.99 -28.81 -2.27
N LYS A 67 -8.64 -28.66 -3.42
CA LYS A 67 -8.49 -27.48 -4.29
C LYS A 67 -8.83 -26.18 -3.57
N ARG A 68 -9.94 -26.15 -2.82
CA ARG A 68 -10.35 -24.98 -2.04
C ARG A 68 -9.33 -24.65 -0.96
N LEU A 69 -8.80 -25.65 -0.26
CA LEU A 69 -7.74 -25.48 0.75
C LEU A 69 -6.46 -24.91 0.13
N ASP A 70 -6.03 -25.43 -1.01
CA ASP A 70 -4.85 -24.95 -1.72
C ASP A 70 -4.99 -23.49 -2.16
N ILE A 71 -6.17 -23.10 -2.66
CA ILE A 71 -6.48 -21.72 -3.02
C ILE A 71 -6.45 -20.82 -1.78
N ALA A 72 -7.08 -21.26 -0.68
CA ALA A 72 -7.08 -20.51 0.57
C ALA A 72 -5.64 -20.33 1.13
N ALA A 73 -4.84 -21.39 1.12
CA ALA A 73 -3.45 -21.34 1.54
C ALA A 73 -2.62 -20.34 0.70
N LYS A 74 -2.83 -20.33 -0.61
CA LYS A 74 -2.16 -19.37 -1.49
C LYS A 74 -2.60 -17.93 -1.23
N ARG A 75 -3.90 -17.69 -1.07
CA ARG A 75 -4.43 -16.37 -0.73
C ARG A 75 -3.85 -15.85 0.59
N LEU A 76 -3.74 -16.72 1.60
CA LEU A 76 -3.08 -16.40 2.87
C LEU A 76 -1.61 -16.02 2.68
N TYR A 77 -0.87 -16.78 1.86
CA TYR A 77 0.53 -16.48 1.56
C TYR A 77 0.68 -15.10 0.90
N VAL A 78 -0.11 -14.82 -0.15
CA VAL A 78 -0.08 -13.52 -0.83
C VAL A 78 -0.44 -12.40 0.15
N GLN A 79 -1.42 -12.62 1.04
CA GLN A 79 -1.80 -11.63 2.04
C GLN A 79 -0.70 -11.40 3.09
N SER A 80 0.02 -12.45 3.49
CA SER A 80 1.17 -12.32 4.40
C SER A 80 2.27 -11.47 3.78
N VAL A 81 2.63 -11.74 2.52
CA VAL A 81 3.64 -10.95 1.80
C VAL A 81 3.20 -9.48 1.65
N SER A 82 1.91 -9.25 1.37
CA SER A 82 1.34 -7.91 1.31
C SER A 82 1.50 -7.17 2.64
N PHE A 83 1.24 -7.83 3.76
CA PHE A 83 1.39 -7.20 5.07
C PHE A 83 2.84 -6.90 5.42
N ASP A 84 3.80 -7.75 5.03
CA ASP A 84 5.23 -7.46 5.21
C ASP A 84 5.66 -6.21 4.45
N GLU A 85 5.14 -6.03 3.23
CA GLU A 85 5.34 -4.81 2.43
C GLU A 85 4.75 -3.58 3.14
N ILE A 86 3.49 -3.65 3.58
CA ILE A 86 2.82 -2.56 4.31
C ILE A 86 3.56 -2.20 5.60
N VAL A 87 4.04 -3.19 6.36
CA VAL A 87 4.84 -2.94 7.58
C VAL A 87 6.15 -2.23 7.25
N SER A 88 6.80 -2.60 6.16
CA SER A 88 8.02 -1.92 5.68
C SER A 88 7.75 -0.47 5.31
N LEU A 89 6.69 -0.22 4.53
CA LEU A 89 6.26 1.13 4.15
C LEU A 89 5.88 1.97 5.38
N ALA A 90 5.17 1.39 6.34
CA ALA A 90 4.79 2.06 7.59
C ALA A 90 6.00 2.50 8.42
N LYS A 91 7.05 1.66 8.48
CA LYS A 91 8.31 2.02 9.15
C LYS A 91 9.03 3.16 8.45
N ASN A 92 9.15 3.10 7.12
CA ASN A 92 9.77 4.14 6.31
C ASN A 92 8.99 5.47 6.42
N ASN A 93 7.67 5.40 6.42
CA ASN A 93 6.80 6.57 6.54
C ASN A 93 6.95 7.26 7.91
N LYS A 94 7.17 6.48 8.98
CA LYS A 94 7.46 7.03 10.32
C LYS A 94 8.75 7.85 10.33
N GLU A 95 9.79 7.38 9.67
CA GLU A 95 11.05 8.10 9.53
C GLU A 95 10.88 9.36 8.66
N MET A 96 10.17 9.24 7.54
CA MET A 96 9.85 10.35 6.64
C MET A 96 9.06 11.46 7.37
N ILE A 97 8.01 11.10 8.12
CA ILE A 97 7.23 12.06 8.92
C ILE A 97 8.12 12.73 9.98
N GLY A 98 9.07 11.99 10.57
CA GLY A 98 10.07 12.52 11.48
C GLY A 98 10.98 13.59 10.85
N CYS A 99 11.23 13.48 9.55
CA CYS A 99 12.06 14.42 8.78
C CYS A 99 11.25 15.56 8.13
N MET A 100 9.93 15.47 8.08
CA MET A 100 9.09 16.53 7.51
C MET A 100 9.06 17.76 8.42
N PRO A 101 9.36 18.96 7.88
CA PRO A 101 9.23 20.20 8.64
C PRO A 101 7.79 20.38 9.15
N SER A 102 7.60 20.44 10.47
CA SER A 102 6.29 20.59 11.09
C SER A 102 5.97 22.05 11.46
N ILE A 103 6.94 22.93 11.35
CA ILE A 103 6.79 24.35 11.65
C ILE A 103 7.11 25.21 10.43
N MET A 104 6.46 26.37 10.37
CA MET A 104 6.80 27.38 9.36
C MET A 104 8.19 27.97 9.69
N PRO A 105 9.08 28.10 8.70
CA PRO A 105 10.42 28.62 8.95
C PRO A 105 10.44 30.09 9.41
N ILE A 106 9.34 30.81 9.18
CA ILE A 106 9.18 32.22 9.58
C ILE A 106 7.83 32.40 10.25
N ASN A 107 7.78 33.16 11.33
CA ASN A 107 6.52 33.47 12.01
C ASN A 107 5.56 34.20 11.06
N ASN A 108 4.28 33.81 11.06
CA ASN A 108 3.27 34.44 10.21
C ASN A 108 3.14 35.97 10.40
N ARG A 109 3.48 36.49 11.58
CA ARG A 109 3.48 37.94 11.86
C ARG A 109 4.55 38.70 11.08
N ASP A 110 5.67 38.03 10.82
CA ASP A 110 6.83 38.63 10.14
C ASP A 110 6.81 38.35 8.64
N LEU A 111 5.93 37.45 8.19
CA LEU A 111 5.78 37.07 6.79
C LEU A 111 5.04 38.17 6.01
N LYS A 112 5.76 38.92 5.19
CA LYS A 112 5.13 39.93 4.33
C LYS A 112 4.34 39.32 3.18
N ARG A 113 4.89 38.28 2.55
CA ARG A 113 4.25 37.49 1.51
C ARG A 113 5.05 36.24 1.19
N THR A 114 4.40 35.23 0.64
CA THR A 114 5.06 34.15 -0.08
C THR A 114 5.55 34.71 -1.41
N ALA A 115 6.86 34.80 -1.61
CA ALA A 115 7.42 35.44 -2.80
C ALA A 115 7.30 34.55 -4.04
N SER A 116 7.43 33.22 -3.88
CA SER A 116 7.29 32.26 -4.96
C SER A 116 7.05 30.86 -4.41
N GLY A 117 6.10 30.12 -5.01
CA GLY A 117 5.79 28.74 -4.70
C GLY A 117 6.55 27.73 -5.56
N TRP A 118 6.31 26.47 -5.27
CA TRP A 118 6.78 25.31 -6.03
C TRP A 118 6.20 25.28 -7.44
N GLY A 119 7.00 24.92 -8.44
CA GLY A 119 6.53 24.64 -9.78
C GLY A 119 7.24 25.43 -10.90
N TRP A 120 6.72 25.29 -12.12
CA TRP A 120 7.24 25.97 -13.30
C TRP A 120 6.93 27.46 -13.26
N ARG A 121 7.97 28.29 -13.41
CA ARG A 121 7.83 29.77 -13.47
C ARG A 121 8.79 30.37 -14.47
N ILE A 122 8.49 31.59 -14.89
CA ILE A 122 9.45 32.39 -15.67
C ILE A 122 10.45 33.00 -14.70
N HIS A 123 11.73 32.67 -14.88
CA HIS A 123 12.79 33.22 -14.04
C HIS A 123 12.87 34.75 -14.19
N PRO A 124 12.83 35.51 -13.08
CA PRO A 124 12.65 36.96 -13.16
C PRO A 124 13.81 37.67 -13.90
N ILE A 125 15.05 37.18 -13.82
CA ILE A 125 16.24 37.75 -14.45
C ILE A 125 16.43 37.18 -15.86
N TYR A 126 16.47 35.86 -16.02
CA TYR A 126 16.80 35.22 -17.28
C TYR A 126 15.61 35.10 -18.27
N LYS A 127 14.37 35.39 -17.83
CA LYS A 127 13.15 35.36 -18.66
C LYS A 127 12.89 34.02 -19.34
N ILE A 128 13.50 32.93 -18.85
CA ILE A 128 13.29 31.56 -19.32
C ILE A 128 12.38 30.79 -18.35
N LYS A 129 11.66 29.79 -18.87
CA LYS A 129 10.86 28.89 -18.05
C LYS A 129 11.77 27.98 -17.26
N LYS A 130 11.73 28.04 -15.92
CA LYS A 130 12.53 27.22 -15.01
C LYS A 130 11.64 26.63 -13.91
N PHE A 131 11.93 25.40 -13.53
CA PHE A 131 11.26 24.75 -12.40
C PHE A 131 11.83 25.28 -11.09
N HIS A 132 10.98 25.59 -10.14
CA HIS A 132 11.34 26.01 -8.79
C HIS A 132 11.05 24.87 -7.81
N GLU A 133 12.09 24.31 -7.20
CA GLU A 133 12.05 23.16 -6.32
C GLU A 133 11.89 23.52 -4.84
N GLY A 134 11.38 24.72 -4.56
CA GLY A 134 11.21 25.22 -3.21
C GLY A 134 10.08 26.22 -3.07
N MET A 135 9.97 26.79 -1.88
CA MET A 135 9.06 27.89 -1.57
C MET A 135 9.88 29.06 -1.00
N ASP A 136 9.80 30.22 -1.64
CA ASP A 136 10.47 31.43 -1.17
C ASP A 136 9.57 32.19 -0.20
N PHE A 137 10.13 32.66 0.89
CA PHE A 137 9.46 33.53 1.85
C PHE A 137 10.14 34.89 1.88
N SER A 138 9.37 35.96 2.01
CA SER A 138 9.87 37.33 2.10
C SER A 138 9.54 37.88 3.48
N ALA A 139 10.59 38.30 4.21
CA ALA A 139 10.47 38.88 5.53
C ALA A 139 11.48 40.04 5.68
N PRO A 140 11.33 40.90 6.71
CA PRO A 140 12.32 41.95 7.01
C PRO A 140 13.71 41.40 7.35
N THR A 141 14.74 42.18 7.13
CA THR A 141 16.10 41.81 7.55
C THR A 141 16.17 41.66 9.07
N GLY A 142 16.76 40.55 9.53
CA GLY A 142 16.84 40.23 10.97
C GLY A 142 15.70 39.43 11.51
N THR A 143 14.74 39.00 10.65
CA THR A 143 13.67 38.06 11.06
C THR A 143 14.29 36.70 11.46
N GLU A 144 13.85 36.18 12.61
CA GLU A 144 14.27 34.85 13.08
C GLU A 144 13.72 33.76 12.14
N VAL A 145 14.59 32.79 11.82
CA VAL A 145 14.25 31.62 11.04
C VAL A 145 14.27 30.40 11.96
N TYR A 146 13.18 29.67 11.97
CA TYR A 146 13.01 28.50 12.82
C TYR A 146 13.32 27.22 12.03
N ASP A 147 14.05 26.32 12.66
CA ASP A 147 14.30 24.95 12.22
C ASP A 147 13.73 23.98 13.24
N LYS A 148 13.50 22.72 12.80
CA LYS A 148 12.91 21.68 13.64
C LYS A 148 13.98 21.01 14.49
#